data_110e74ff8b9bc4963616a56e21dda8df
#
_entry.id   110e74ff8b9bc4963616a56e21dda8df
#
_cell.length_a   1.000
_cell.length_b   1.000
_cell.length_c   1.000
_cell.angle_alpha   90.00
_cell.angle_beta   90.00
_cell.angle_gamma   90.00
#
_symmetry.space_group_name_H-M   'P 1'
#
loop_
_entity.id
_entity.type
_entity.pdbx_description
1 polymer ?
#
loop_
_entity_poly.entity_id
_entity_poly.type
_entity_poly.pdbx_seq_one_letter_code
_entity_poly.pdbx_strand_id
1 'polypeptide(L)'
;MTDINDTQDILNFPEEWKDEFEGLLFLGYLQKEVTQIPFHKFVVRTLTTNDKIEVSLISKPYIETVGFSRAWKAATVAAGLVSVDGKPLIASSKNDNVLRQKYDYVVKNWYDVTIETLYNEIDSLENQSIIVLQELGILRSFVPDDVFETSEQSDDIPKDGN
;
A
#
# COMPACT_ATOMS: atom_id res chain seq x y z
N MET A 1 -8.67 4.18 -42.38
CA MET A 1 -7.72 3.26 -41.70
C MET A 1 -6.87 4.14 -40.77
N THR A 2 -7.25 4.21 -39.53
CA THR A 2 -6.46 4.90 -38.49
C THR A 2 -5.46 3.90 -37.95
N ASP A 3 -4.18 4.19 -38.14
CA ASP A 3 -3.08 3.37 -37.69
C ASP A 3 -3.11 3.15 -36.18
N ILE A 4 -3.20 1.89 -35.78
CA ILE A 4 -3.20 1.42 -34.39
C ILE A 4 -1.78 1.50 -33.77
N ASN A 5 -0.86 2.17 -34.43
CA ASN A 5 0.54 2.30 -33.95
C ASN A 5 0.79 3.50 -33.04
N ASP A 6 -0.21 4.38 -32.80
CA ASP A 6 -0.01 5.59 -31.97
C ASP A 6 -0.17 5.34 -30.47
N THR A 7 -0.49 4.13 -30.02
CA THR A 7 -0.69 3.82 -28.60
C THR A 7 0.58 3.33 -27.91
N GLN A 8 1.66 3.06 -28.66
CA GLN A 8 2.92 2.60 -28.07
C GLN A 8 3.82 3.69 -27.51
N ASP A 9 3.61 4.95 -27.90
CA ASP A 9 4.44 6.08 -27.46
C ASP A 9 3.97 6.74 -26.15
N ILE A 10 2.81 6.33 -25.61
CA ILE A 10 2.25 6.96 -24.40
C ILE A 10 2.86 6.37 -23.11
N LEU A 11 3.49 5.21 -23.18
CA LEU A 11 4.01 4.51 -22.02
C LEU A 11 5.52 4.27 -22.15
N ASN A 12 6.29 5.35 -22.14
CA ASN A 12 7.75 5.27 -22.07
C ASN A 12 8.17 5.02 -20.61
N PHE A 13 7.75 3.84 -20.09
CA PHE A 13 8.19 3.40 -18.78
C PHE A 13 9.63 2.95 -18.80
N PRO A 14 10.37 3.18 -17.72
CA PRO A 14 11.56 2.39 -17.46
C PRO A 14 11.17 0.91 -17.52
N GLU A 15 11.92 0.11 -18.24
CA GLU A 15 11.62 -1.32 -18.43
C GLU A 15 11.54 -2.07 -17.09
N GLU A 16 12.25 -1.59 -16.08
CA GLU A 16 12.21 -2.05 -14.70
C GLU A 16 10.85 -1.89 -14.00
N TRP A 17 9.99 -0.98 -14.48
CA TRP A 17 8.65 -0.74 -13.91
C TRP A 17 7.54 -1.52 -14.60
N LYS A 18 7.87 -2.18 -15.70
CA LYS A 18 6.90 -2.91 -16.51
C LYS A 18 6.29 -4.09 -15.75
N ASP A 19 7.13 -4.86 -15.08
CA ASP A 19 6.69 -6.02 -14.28
C ASP A 19 5.88 -5.56 -13.06
N GLU A 20 6.25 -4.44 -12.44
CA GLU A 20 5.53 -3.84 -11.32
C GLU A 20 4.16 -3.32 -11.75
N PHE A 21 4.09 -2.69 -12.91
CA PHE A 21 2.85 -2.20 -13.49
C PHE A 21 1.89 -3.33 -13.86
N GLU A 22 2.40 -4.39 -14.48
CA GLU A 22 1.61 -5.59 -14.76
C GLU A 22 1.07 -6.21 -13.47
N GLY A 23 1.90 -6.32 -12.42
CA GLY A 23 1.47 -6.78 -11.11
C GLY A 23 0.35 -5.93 -10.52
N LEU A 24 0.49 -4.61 -10.58
CA LEU A 24 -0.51 -3.68 -10.03
C LEU A 24 -1.84 -3.74 -10.80
N LEU A 25 -1.81 -3.80 -12.13
CA LEU A 25 -3.01 -3.85 -12.97
C LEU A 25 -3.74 -5.18 -12.93
N PHE A 26 -3.00 -6.29 -13.02
CA PHE A 26 -3.58 -7.62 -13.17
C PHE A 26 -3.79 -8.35 -11.85
N LEU A 27 -2.88 -8.14 -10.88
CA LEU A 27 -2.98 -8.76 -9.57
C LEU A 27 -3.60 -7.84 -8.52
N GLY A 28 -3.70 -6.53 -8.78
CA GLY A 28 -4.20 -5.53 -7.86
C GLY A 28 -3.25 -5.20 -6.71
N TYR A 29 -2.00 -5.66 -6.75
CA TYR A 29 -0.96 -5.38 -5.76
C TYR A 29 0.45 -5.52 -6.34
N LEU A 30 1.40 -4.79 -5.74
CA LEU A 30 2.83 -5.01 -5.94
C LEU A 30 3.33 -6.04 -4.93
N GLN A 31 4.33 -6.81 -5.32
CA GLN A 31 4.93 -7.86 -4.50
C GLN A 31 6.45 -7.75 -4.51
N LYS A 32 7.08 -8.03 -3.38
CA LYS A 32 8.54 -7.95 -3.22
C LYS A 32 9.06 -9.05 -2.30
N GLU A 33 10.24 -9.61 -2.64
CA GLU A 33 11.01 -10.42 -1.72
C GLU A 33 11.84 -9.52 -0.79
N VAL A 34 11.76 -9.75 0.52
CA VAL A 34 12.52 -9.03 1.55
C VAL A 34 13.80 -9.76 1.82
N THR A 35 14.92 -9.11 1.55
CA THR A 35 16.29 -9.67 1.69
C THR A 35 17.01 -9.20 2.95
N GLN A 36 16.44 -8.25 3.70
CA GLN A 36 17.07 -7.65 4.88
C GLN A 36 17.04 -8.54 6.11
N ILE A 37 16.17 -9.56 6.13
CA ILE A 37 16.05 -10.50 7.23
C ILE A 37 16.87 -11.75 6.87
N PRO A 38 17.96 -12.06 7.60
CA PRO A 38 18.77 -13.21 7.30
C PRO A 38 18.04 -14.52 7.59
N PHE A 39 18.44 -15.59 6.91
CA PHE A 39 18.01 -16.98 7.08
C PHE A 39 16.61 -17.34 6.58
N HIS A 40 15.74 -16.36 6.32
CA HIS A 40 14.38 -16.60 5.82
C HIS A 40 14.07 -15.69 4.63
N LYS A 41 13.30 -16.21 3.69
CA LYS A 41 12.78 -15.47 2.56
C LYS A 41 11.33 -15.06 2.83
N PHE A 42 11.14 -13.77 3.02
CA PHE A 42 9.79 -13.20 3.16
C PHE A 42 9.36 -12.60 1.83
N VAL A 43 8.16 -12.89 1.43
CA VAL A 43 7.51 -12.21 0.30
C VAL A 43 6.35 -11.38 0.86
N VAL A 44 6.38 -10.09 0.57
CA VAL A 44 5.36 -9.13 1.00
C VAL A 44 4.71 -8.47 -0.20
N ARG A 45 3.50 -7.93 0.00
CA ARG A 45 2.75 -7.21 -1.02
C ARG A 45 2.10 -5.96 -0.46
N THR A 46 1.70 -5.05 -1.34
CA THR A 46 0.79 -3.95 -0.99
C THR A 46 -0.56 -4.48 -0.52
N LEU A 47 -1.28 -3.68 0.24
CA LEU A 47 -2.58 -4.03 0.79
C LEU A 47 -3.72 -3.60 -0.14
N THR A 48 -4.69 -4.48 -0.33
CA THR A 48 -5.96 -4.13 -0.95
C THR A 48 -6.81 -3.28 0.02
N THR A 49 -7.85 -2.65 -0.49
CA THR A 49 -8.81 -1.91 0.35
C THR A 49 -9.42 -2.82 1.41
N ASN A 50 -9.75 -4.06 1.06
CA ASN A 50 -10.29 -5.02 2.02
C ASN A 50 -9.28 -5.35 3.13
N ASP A 51 -8.01 -5.57 2.77
CA ASP A 51 -6.94 -5.77 3.76
C ASP A 51 -6.85 -4.60 4.76
N LYS A 52 -6.93 -3.36 4.26
CA LYS A 52 -6.88 -2.15 5.10
C LYS A 52 -8.08 -2.05 6.05
N ILE A 53 -9.26 -2.46 5.61
CA ILE A 53 -10.45 -2.53 6.46
C ILE A 53 -10.23 -3.57 7.57
N GLU A 54 -9.79 -4.77 7.23
CA GLU A 54 -9.53 -5.86 8.18
C GLU A 54 -8.44 -5.48 9.20
N VAL A 55 -7.35 -4.84 8.76
CA VAL A 55 -6.30 -4.29 9.63
C VAL A 55 -6.89 -3.30 10.64
N SER A 56 -7.78 -2.41 10.19
CA SER A 56 -8.46 -1.45 11.05
C SER A 56 -9.34 -2.14 12.09
N LEU A 57 -10.07 -3.19 11.70
CA LEU A 57 -10.91 -3.97 12.61
C LEU A 57 -10.09 -4.72 13.67
N ILE A 58 -8.95 -5.30 13.28
CA ILE A 58 -8.05 -6.01 14.21
C ILE A 58 -7.43 -5.05 15.22
N SER A 59 -7.02 -3.85 14.79
CA SER A 59 -6.35 -2.86 15.65
C SER A 59 -7.30 -2.00 16.46
N LYS A 60 -8.60 -1.97 16.12
CA LYS A 60 -9.62 -1.18 16.81
C LYS A 60 -9.64 -1.31 18.34
N PRO A 61 -9.49 -2.52 18.94
CA PRO A 61 -9.49 -2.65 20.41
C PRO A 61 -8.33 -1.92 21.11
N TYR A 62 -7.29 -1.55 20.37
CA TYR A 62 -6.09 -0.89 20.88
C TYR A 62 -6.10 0.63 20.69
N ILE A 63 -7.12 1.19 20.04
CA ILE A 63 -7.27 2.65 19.88
C ILE A 63 -7.21 3.29 21.28
N GLU A 64 -6.47 4.41 21.38
CA GLU A 64 -6.22 5.13 22.64
C GLU A 64 -5.29 4.41 23.64
N THR A 65 -4.69 3.30 23.25
CA THR A 65 -3.67 2.60 24.06
C THR A 65 -2.27 2.80 23.47
N VAL A 66 -1.25 2.63 24.31
CA VAL A 66 0.16 2.63 23.87
C VAL A 66 0.48 1.45 22.94
N GLY A 67 -0.36 0.43 22.89
CA GLY A 67 -0.21 -0.75 22.04
C GLY A 67 -0.73 -0.58 20.61
N PHE A 68 -1.47 0.50 20.32
CA PHE A 68 -2.12 0.70 19.03
C PHE A 68 -1.15 0.61 17.86
N SER A 69 -0.04 1.35 17.91
CA SER A 69 0.96 1.35 16.83
C SER A 69 1.52 -0.04 16.54
N ARG A 70 1.81 -0.82 17.59
CA ARG A 70 2.30 -2.21 17.45
C ARG A 70 1.24 -3.13 16.86
N ALA A 71 0.01 -3.04 17.34
CA ALA A 71 -1.10 -3.82 16.83
C ALA A 71 -1.37 -3.51 15.34
N TRP A 72 -1.36 -2.24 14.97
CA TRP A 72 -1.51 -1.79 13.60
C TRP A 72 -0.41 -2.34 12.69
N LYS A 73 0.86 -2.20 13.08
CA LYS A 73 2.00 -2.72 12.30
C LYS A 73 1.94 -4.24 12.15
N ALA A 74 1.67 -4.96 13.23
CA ALA A 74 1.53 -6.42 13.19
C ALA A 74 0.36 -6.87 12.29
N ALA A 75 -0.77 -6.18 12.33
CA ALA A 75 -1.90 -6.47 11.46
C ALA A 75 -1.59 -6.16 9.98
N THR A 76 -0.89 -5.06 9.72
CA THR A 76 -0.42 -4.69 8.37
C THR A 76 0.54 -5.75 7.82
N VAL A 77 1.49 -6.20 8.62
CA VAL A 77 2.42 -7.28 8.24
C VAL A 77 1.66 -8.58 7.97
N ALA A 78 0.72 -8.96 8.85
CA ALA A 78 -0.10 -10.16 8.64
C ALA A 78 -0.89 -10.11 7.34
N ALA A 79 -1.44 -8.93 6.97
CA ALA A 79 -2.19 -8.73 5.73
C ALA A 79 -1.28 -8.72 4.50
N GLY A 80 -0.13 -8.05 4.57
CA GLY A 80 0.81 -7.92 3.46
C GLY A 80 1.73 -9.13 3.25
N LEU A 81 1.80 -10.05 4.20
CA LEU A 81 2.66 -11.22 4.09
C LEU A 81 2.08 -12.28 3.15
N VAL A 82 2.79 -12.57 2.07
CA VAL A 82 2.41 -13.60 1.09
C VAL A 82 2.97 -14.96 1.51
N SER A 83 4.26 -15.05 1.78
CA SER A 83 4.92 -16.31 2.13
C SER A 83 6.17 -16.10 2.98
N VAL A 84 6.52 -17.15 3.71
CA VAL A 84 7.81 -17.33 4.39
C VAL A 84 8.42 -18.61 3.85
N ASP A 85 9.64 -18.50 3.28
CA ASP A 85 10.33 -19.61 2.65
C ASP A 85 9.49 -20.35 1.59
N GLY A 86 8.72 -19.60 0.81
CA GLY A 86 7.86 -20.11 -0.24
C GLY A 86 6.56 -20.77 0.24
N LYS A 87 6.23 -20.70 1.52
CA LYS A 87 5.00 -21.28 2.10
C LYS A 87 4.15 -20.19 2.74
N PRO A 88 2.80 -20.24 2.61
CA PRO A 88 1.94 -19.36 3.37
C PRO A 88 2.10 -19.60 4.87
N LEU A 89 2.05 -18.54 5.67
CA LEU A 89 2.22 -18.61 7.12
C LEU A 89 1.15 -19.49 7.78
N ILE A 90 -0.08 -19.39 7.28
CA ILE A 90 -1.24 -20.17 7.71
C ILE A 90 -1.85 -20.86 6.50
N ALA A 91 -2.12 -22.14 6.61
CA ALA A 91 -2.85 -22.87 5.57
C ALA A 91 -4.29 -22.33 5.49
N SER A 92 -4.74 -22.03 4.27
CA SER A 92 -6.10 -21.55 4.04
C SER A 92 -7.10 -22.64 4.40
N SER A 93 -7.94 -22.41 5.42
CA SER A 93 -9.13 -23.21 5.70
C SER A 93 -10.38 -22.46 5.25
N LYS A 94 -11.37 -23.19 4.75
CA LYS A 94 -12.55 -22.60 4.09
C LYS A 94 -13.44 -21.72 4.97
N ASN A 95 -13.28 -21.77 6.30
CA ASN A 95 -14.23 -21.18 7.26
C ASN A 95 -13.60 -20.22 8.27
N ASP A 96 -12.27 -19.98 8.21
CA ASP A 96 -11.60 -19.22 9.26
C ASP A 96 -11.09 -17.88 8.74
N ASN A 97 -11.14 -16.87 9.57
CA ASN A 97 -10.50 -15.58 9.33
C ASN A 97 -8.96 -15.75 9.30
N VAL A 98 -8.42 -16.02 8.12
CA VAL A 98 -6.99 -16.29 7.90
C VAL A 98 -6.14 -15.12 8.35
N LEU A 99 -6.59 -13.87 8.12
CA LEU A 99 -5.86 -12.69 8.55
C LEU A 99 -5.75 -12.61 10.07
N ARG A 100 -6.81 -12.91 10.79
CA ARG A 100 -6.79 -12.94 12.26
C ARG A 100 -5.83 -14.00 12.79
N GLN A 101 -5.80 -15.17 12.19
CA GLN A 101 -4.87 -16.24 12.55
C GLN A 101 -3.41 -15.85 12.27
N LYS A 102 -3.13 -15.22 11.12
CA LYS A 102 -1.81 -14.68 10.81
C LYS A 102 -1.38 -13.62 11.83
N TYR A 103 -2.28 -12.69 12.18
CA TYR A 103 -2.02 -11.66 13.17
C TYR A 103 -1.68 -12.27 14.53
N ASP A 104 -2.48 -13.20 15.01
CA ASP A 104 -2.24 -13.87 16.30
C ASP A 104 -0.91 -14.62 16.31
N TYR A 105 -0.55 -15.24 15.18
CA TYR A 105 0.74 -15.92 15.04
C TYR A 105 1.92 -14.94 15.07
N VAL A 106 1.83 -13.85 14.32
CA VAL A 106 2.87 -12.81 14.25
C VAL A 106 3.10 -12.19 15.63
N VAL A 107 2.04 -11.81 16.31
CA VAL A 107 2.10 -11.16 17.63
C VAL A 107 2.69 -12.10 18.70
N LYS A 108 2.40 -13.39 18.62
CA LYS A 108 2.87 -14.37 19.61
C LYS A 108 4.29 -14.84 19.39
N ASN A 109 4.76 -14.87 18.14
CA ASN A 109 5.98 -15.59 17.80
C ASN A 109 7.09 -14.71 17.25
N TRP A 110 6.81 -13.50 16.79
CA TRP A 110 7.81 -12.65 16.16
C TRP A 110 8.25 -11.49 17.03
N TYR A 111 9.53 -11.13 16.91
CA TYR A 111 10.09 -9.96 17.57
C TYR A 111 9.63 -8.67 16.90
N ASP A 112 9.53 -7.60 17.69
CA ASP A 112 9.18 -6.27 17.21
C ASP A 112 10.04 -5.82 16.03
N VAL A 113 11.36 -6.10 16.04
CA VAL A 113 12.28 -5.72 14.97
C VAL A 113 11.94 -6.42 13.64
N THR A 114 11.49 -7.66 13.67
CA THR A 114 11.06 -8.39 12.46
C THR A 114 9.78 -7.77 11.90
N ILE A 115 8.82 -7.49 12.77
CA ILE A 115 7.55 -6.83 12.41
C ILE A 115 7.82 -5.45 11.83
N GLU A 116 8.68 -4.66 12.48
CA GLU A 116 9.04 -3.31 12.02
C GLU A 116 9.71 -3.34 10.64
N THR A 117 10.64 -4.27 10.43
CA THR A 117 11.32 -4.41 9.13
C THR A 117 10.34 -4.75 8.02
N LEU A 118 9.46 -5.73 8.23
CA LEU A 118 8.46 -6.12 7.22
C LEU A 118 7.42 -5.02 7.00
N TYR A 119 7.02 -4.32 8.06
CA TYR A 119 6.12 -3.19 7.95
C TYR A 119 6.72 -2.08 7.07
N ASN A 120 7.98 -1.72 7.29
CA ASN A 120 8.67 -0.69 6.50
C ASN A 120 8.80 -1.11 5.03
N GLU A 121 9.00 -2.38 4.73
CA GLU A 121 9.03 -2.89 3.36
C GLU A 121 7.66 -2.80 2.67
N ILE A 122 6.58 -3.12 3.39
CA ILE A 122 5.20 -2.97 2.89
C ILE A 122 4.89 -1.48 2.66
N ASP A 123 5.22 -0.61 3.60
CA ASP A 123 5.01 0.84 3.49
C ASP A 123 5.79 1.42 2.29
N SER A 124 7.02 0.98 2.09
CA SER A 124 7.83 1.34 0.92
C SER A 124 7.17 0.92 -0.40
N LEU A 125 6.60 -0.29 -0.47
CA LEU A 125 5.85 -0.75 -1.63
C LEU A 125 4.56 0.05 -1.86
N GLU A 126 3.84 0.40 -0.81
CA GLU A 126 2.65 1.25 -0.90
C GLU A 126 3.02 2.62 -1.51
N ASN A 127 4.10 3.24 -1.03
CA ASN A 127 4.60 4.50 -1.57
C ASN A 127 5.04 4.37 -3.03
N GLN A 128 5.71 3.28 -3.40
CA GLN A 128 6.10 2.99 -4.77
C GLN A 128 4.88 2.84 -5.68
N SER A 129 3.83 2.16 -5.23
CA SER A 129 2.59 2.02 -6.00
C SER A 129 1.93 3.37 -6.30
N ILE A 130 1.95 4.30 -5.34
CA ILE A 130 1.44 5.66 -5.52
C ILE A 130 2.26 6.40 -6.60
N ILE A 131 3.58 6.33 -6.55
CA ILE A 131 4.46 6.94 -7.54
C ILE A 131 4.17 6.39 -8.94
N VAL A 132 4.08 5.08 -9.09
CA VAL A 132 3.75 4.42 -10.36
C VAL A 132 2.40 4.91 -10.89
N LEU A 133 1.37 4.96 -10.06
CA LEU A 133 0.05 5.45 -10.46
C LEU A 133 0.04 6.94 -10.82
N GLN A 134 0.85 7.76 -10.15
CA GLN A 134 1.02 9.17 -10.48
C GLN A 134 1.71 9.37 -11.84
N GLU A 135 2.79 8.65 -12.09
CA GLU A 135 3.52 8.71 -13.36
C GLU A 135 2.64 8.26 -14.54
N LEU A 136 1.76 7.29 -14.30
CA LEU A 136 0.76 6.84 -15.28
C LEU A 136 -0.37 7.84 -15.53
N GLY A 137 -0.47 8.91 -14.72
CA GLY A 137 -1.58 9.85 -14.78
C GLY A 137 -2.91 9.29 -14.27
N ILE A 138 -2.95 8.06 -13.77
CA ILE A 138 -4.17 7.43 -13.27
C ILE A 138 -4.72 8.18 -12.06
N LEU A 139 -3.86 8.62 -11.14
CA LEU A 139 -4.29 9.40 -9.98
C LEU A 139 -4.75 10.81 -10.33
N ARG A 140 -4.25 11.41 -11.43
CA ARG A 140 -4.68 12.74 -11.87
C ARG A 140 -6.15 12.79 -12.30
N SER A 141 -6.70 11.68 -12.76
CA SER A 141 -8.10 11.59 -13.17
C SER A 141 -9.08 11.45 -12.00
N PHE A 142 -8.59 11.27 -10.78
CA PHE A 142 -9.42 11.14 -9.58
C PHE A 142 -9.41 12.37 -8.67
N VAL A 143 -8.54 13.36 -8.94
CA VAL A 143 -8.55 14.65 -8.22
C VAL A 143 -9.40 15.61 -9.04
N PRO A 144 -10.57 16.04 -8.55
CA PRO A 144 -11.35 17.09 -9.22
C PRO A 144 -10.49 18.34 -9.37
N ASP A 145 -10.50 18.96 -10.55
CA ASP A 145 -9.76 20.20 -10.85
C ASP A 145 -10.14 21.35 -9.92
N ASP A 146 -11.27 21.25 -9.23
CA ASP A 146 -11.84 22.27 -8.36
C ASP A 146 -11.10 22.45 -7.01
N VAL A 147 -10.13 21.60 -6.67
CA VAL A 147 -9.42 21.70 -5.37
C VAL A 147 -8.29 22.73 -5.41
N PHE A 148 -7.87 23.19 -6.59
CA PHE A 148 -6.72 24.09 -6.74
C PHE A 148 -7.06 25.54 -7.07
N GLU A 149 -8.34 25.92 -7.27
CA GLU A 149 -8.73 27.31 -7.68
C GLU A 149 -9.21 28.21 -6.54
N THR A 150 -8.98 27.90 -5.27
CA THR A 150 -9.37 28.78 -4.16
C THR A 150 -8.19 29.37 -3.39
N SER A 151 -7.29 30.09 -4.05
CA SER A 151 -6.35 30.94 -3.34
C SER A 151 -5.94 32.22 -4.08
N GLU A 152 -6.77 32.74 -5.00
CA GLU A 152 -6.58 34.10 -5.52
C GLU A 152 -7.93 34.83 -5.60
N GLN A 153 -8.43 35.25 -4.45
CA GLN A 153 -9.29 36.45 -4.41
C GLN A 153 -8.66 37.47 -3.48
N SER A 154 -7.98 38.36 -4.14
CA SER A 154 -7.46 39.63 -3.72
C SER A 154 -8.39 40.42 -2.81
N ASP A 155 -7.82 40.90 -1.73
CA ASP A 155 -8.28 42.02 -0.94
C ASP A 155 -8.30 43.30 -1.79
N ASP A 156 -9.45 43.66 -2.32
CA ASP A 156 -9.78 45.02 -2.71
C ASP A 156 -10.54 45.69 -1.55
N ILE A 157 -9.77 46.36 -0.70
CA ILE A 157 -10.31 47.31 0.30
C ILE A 157 -10.55 48.64 -0.42
N PRO A 158 -11.78 49.17 -0.48
CA PRO A 158 -12.00 50.53 -0.94
C PRO A 158 -11.49 51.49 0.13
N LYS A 159 -10.53 52.34 -0.24
CA LYS A 159 -10.19 53.54 0.49
C LYS A 159 -11.24 54.59 0.18
N ASP A 160 -12.20 54.78 1.04
CA ASP A 160 -12.95 56.02 1.08
C ASP A 160 -12.27 56.98 2.05
N GLY A 161 -11.80 58.06 1.48
CA GLY A 161 -11.35 59.21 2.20
C GLY A 161 -12.51 60.16 2.51
N ASN A 162 -12.48 60.67 3.69
CA ASN A 162 -12.75 62.07 3.99
C ASN A 162 -12.47 62.35 5.46
#